data_3afa66bbe9c5c3d182a2680697fe9bf8
#
_entry.id   3afa66bbe9c5c3d182a2680697fe9bf8
#
_cell.length_a   1.000
_cell.length_b   1.000
_cell.length_c   1.000
_cell.angle_alpha   90.00
_cell.angle_beta   90.00
_cell.angle_gamma   90.00
#
_symmetry.space_group_name_H-M   'P 1'
#
loop_
_entity.id
_entity.type
_entity.pdbx_description
1 polymer ?
#
loop_
_entity_poly.entity_id
_entity_poly.type
_entity_poly.pdbx_seq_one_letter_code
_entity_poly.pdbx_strand_id
1 'polypeptide(L)'
;MTSGYLSITNTSGKAIEINGIDCLQIRAEIHETSLNAQGTMKMKKVDSFLLKPGTSSIFVPGGKHVMFWGLNNYDYEYLKCNFIVTDGDPIEINFLVQERG
;
A
#
# COMPACT_ATOMS: atom_id res chain seq x y z
N MET A 1 12.46 -7.57 -4.51
CA MET A 1 11.59 -6.57 -3.88
C MET A 1 10.87 -5.77 -4.95
N THR A 2 9.58 -5.60 -4.82
CA THR A 2 8.72 -4.97 -5.83
C THR A 2 7.82 -3.95 -5.16
N SER A 3 7.46 -2.90 -5.87
CA SER A 3 6.56 -1.86 -5.36
C SER A 3 5.23 -1.91 -6.07
N GLY A 4 4.15 -1.64 -5.34
CA GLY A 4 2.81 -1.52 -5.89
C GLY A 4 2.25 -0.12 -5.64
N TYR A 5 1.46 0.35 -6.60
CA TYR A 5 0.87 1.69 -6.57
C TYR A 5 -0.63 1.61 -6.81
N LEU A 6 -1.37 2.46 -6.14
CA LEU A 6 -2.82 2.51 -6.25
C LEU A 6 -3.35 3.84 -5.72
N SER A 7 -4.63 4.07 -5.94
CA SER A 7 -5.36 5.17 -5.32
C SER A 7 -6.51 4.58 -4.52
N ILE A 8 -6.72 5.06 -3.29
CA ILE A 8 -7.84 4.65 -2.47
C ILE A 8 -8.61 5.88 -2.02
N THR A 9 -9.94 5.85 -2.19
CA THR A 9 -10.82 6.96 -1.84
C THR A 9 -11.79 6.52 -0.76
N ASN A 10 -11.92 7.32 0.28
CA ASN A 10 -12.89 7.07 1.34
C ASN A 10 -14.24 7.68 0.95
N THR A 11 -15.17 6.85 0.49
CA THR A 11 -16.52 7.27 0.12
C THR A 11 -17.51 7.15 1.28
N SER A 12 -17.05 6.69 2.45
CA SER A 12 -17.90 6.63 3.64
C SER A 12 -18.00 8.02 4.31
N GLY A 13 -18.96 8.19 5.18
CA GLY A 13 -19.11 9.43 5.94
C GLY A 13 -18.23 9.52 7.17
N LYS A 14 -17.29 8.59 7.36
CA LYS A 14 -16.44 8.51 8.55
C LYS A 14 -14.98 8.41 8.16
N ALA A 15 -14.09 8.91 9.02
CA ALA A 15 -12.66 8.69 8.85
C ALA A 15 -12.34 7.20 9.03
N ILE A 16 -11.42 6.71 8.22
CA ILE A 16 -10.97 5.32 8.24
C ILE A 16 -9.48 5.32 8.59
N GLU A 17 -9.10 4.54 9.60
CA GLU A 17 -7.69 4.31 9.90
C GLU A 17 -7.25 2.99 9.27
N ILE A 18 -6.24 3.07 8.40
CA ILE A 18 -5.63 1.90 7.78
C ILE A 18 -4.33 1.62 8.52
N ASN A 19 -4.21 0.44 9.10
CA ASN A 19 -3.08 0.08 9.95
C ASN A 19 -2.25 -1.08 9.43
N GLY A 20 -2.30 -1.33 8.13
CA GLY A 20 -1.45 -2.32 7.50
C GLY A 20 -2.03 -2.88 6.22
N ILE A 21 -1.30 -3.81 5.65
CA ILE A 21 -1.71 -4.54 4.47
C ILE A 21 -1.36 -6.01 4.64
N ASP A 22 -2.24 -6.89 4.20
CA ASP A 22 -2.05 -8.33 4.25
C ASP A 22 -2.28 -8.90 2.85
N CYS A 23 -1.32 -9.63 2.35
CA CYS A 23 -1.40 -10.27 1.03
C CYS A 23 -1.28 -11.78 1.19
N LEU A 24 -2.04 -12.50 0.37
CA LEU A 24 -2.03 -13.95 0.41
C LEU A 24 -0.67 -14.50 -0.04
N GLN A 25 0.02 -15.24 0.84
CA GLN A 25 1.31 -15.92 0.57
C GLN A 25 2.49 -14.98 0.24
N ILE A 26 2.29 -13.68 0.33
CA ILE A 26 3.32 -12.69 0.00
C ILE A 26 3.46 -11.72 1.16
N ARG A 27 4.69 -11.45 1.59
CA ARG A 27 4.93 -10.43 2.59
C ARG A 27 4.78 -9.06 1.95
N ALA A 28 4.00 -8.19 2.59
CA ALA A 28 3.77 -6.82 2.12
C ALA A 28 3.80 -5.83 3.27
N GLU A 29 4.25 -4.62 3.00
CA GLU A 29 4.27 -3.52 3.97
C GLU A 29 3.99 -2.21 3.23
N ILE A 30 3.42 -1.25 3.95
CA ILE A 30 3.23 0.10 3.44
C ILE A 30 4.46 0.92 3.84
N HIS A 31 5.08 1.58 2.86
CA HIS A 31 6.24 2.44 3.07
C HIS A 31 5.98 3.82 2.50
N GLU A 32 6.73 4.80 2.97
CA GLU A 32 6.69 6.15 2.43
C GLU A 32 8.11 6.66 2.22
N THR A 33 8.35 7.24 1.07
CA THR A 33 9.60 7.89 0.76
C THR A 33 9.53 9.34 1.21
N SER A 34 10.54 9.80 1.92
CA SER A 34 10.64 11.19 2.36
C SER A 34 12.01 11.75 2.02
N LEU A 35 12.07 13.08 1.90
CA LEU A 35 13.30 13.80 1.60
C LEU A 35 13.70 14.59 2.85
N ASN A 36 14.92 14.36 3.35
CA ASN A 36 15.39 15.11 4.51
C ASN A 36 15.97 16.49 4.11
N ALA A 37 16.40 17.26 5.10
CA ALA A 37 16.91 18.61 4.88
C ALA A 37 18.19 18.65 4.02
N GLN A 38 18.94 17.54 3.96
CA GLN A 38 20.14 17.43 3.14
C GLN A 38 19.86 16.90 1.74
N GLY A 39 18.60 16.69 1.38
CA GLY A 39 18.24 16.16 0.09
C GLY A 39 18.37 14.65 -0.04
N THR A 40 18.58 13.93 1.05
CA THR A 40 18.67 12.48 1.04
C THR A 40 17.28 11.86 1.13
N MET A 41 16.99 10.92 0.23
CA MET A 41 15.74 10.18 0.24
C MET A 41 15.82 9.02 1.23
N LYS A 42 14.79 8.86 2.05
CA LYS A 42 14.67 7.75 3.00
C LYS A 42 13.31 7.09 2.86
N MET A 43 13.29 5.78 2.97
CA MET A 43 12.06 4.99 3.04
C MET A 43 11.77 4.64 4.49
N LYS A 44 10.51 4.78 4.88
CA LYS A 44 10.06 4.53 6.23
C LYS A 44 8.79 3.69 6.18
N LYS A 45 8.73 2.67 7.02
CA LYS A 45 7.51 1.87 7.17
C LYS A 45 6.41 2.75 7.78
N VAL A 46 5.22 2.66 7.19
CA VAL A 46 4.02 3.36 7.68
C VAL A 46 3.18 2.35 8.44
N ASP A 47 3.09 2.48 9.76
CA ASP A 47 2.30 1.57 10.59
C ASP A 47 0.82 1.84 10.47
N SER A 48 0.44 3.10 10.31
CA SER A 48 -0.97 3.46 10.10
C SER A 48 -1.08 4.82 9.42
N PHE A 49 -2.20 5.04 8.75
CA PHE A 49 -2.55 6.36 8.23
C PHE A 49 -4.06 6.55 8.25
N LEU A 50 -4.48 7.81 8.36
CA LEU A 50 -5.87 8.18 8.43
C LEU A 50 -6.37 8.63 7.05
N LEU A 51 -7.51 8.10 6.65
CA LEU A 51 -8.18 8.48 5.40
C LEU A 51 -9.48 9.19 5.76
N LYS A 52 -9.48 10.51 5.62
CA LYS A 52 -10.66 11.33 5.98
C LYS A 52 -11.79 11.12 4.98
N PRO A 53 -13.05 11.37 5.41
CA PRO A 53 -14.20 11.24 4.50
C PRO A 53 -14.03 12.09 3.23
N GLY A 54 -14.34 11.52 2.09
CA GLY A 54 -14.28 12.21 0.81
C GLY A 54 -12.88 12.47 0.27
N THR A 55 -11.84 11.94 0.93
CA THR A 55 -10.46 12.14 0.48
C THR A 55 -9.88 10.88 -0.11
N SER A 56 -8.80 11.07 -0.89
CA SER A 56 -8.06 9.97 -1.50
C SER A 56 -6.63 9.95 -0.98
N SER A 57 -6.08 8.75 -0.87
CA SER A 57 -4.65 8.55 -0.68
C SER A 57 -4.09 7.91 -1.94
N ILE A 58 -3.08 8.53 -2.53
CA ILE A 58 -2.50 8.08 -3.79
C ILE A 58 -1.11 7.51 -3.51
N PHE A 59 -0.92 6.26 -3.91
CA PHE A 59 0.36 5.57 -3.77
C PHE A 59 1.09 5.68 -5.10
N VAL A 60 2.21 6.40 -5.10
CA VAL A 60 2.96 6.76 -6.31
C VAL A 60 4.46 6.65 -6.05
N PRO A 61 5.27 6.50 -7.12
CA PRO A 61 6.72 6.57 -6.96
C PRO A 61 7.14 7.88 -6.29
N GLY A 62 8.03 7.80 -5.33
CA GLY A 62 8.48 8.96 -4.57
C GLY A 62 7.57 9.35 -3.41
N GLY A 63 6.44 8.66 -3.23
CA GLY A 63 5.52 8.87 -2.12
C GLY A 63 5.26 7.58 -1.37
N LYS A 64 4.01 7.36 -0.95
CA LYS A 64 3.60 6.08 -0.37
C LYS A 64 3.62 4.99 -1.42
N HIS A 65 3.99 3.80 -1.00
CA HIS A 65 3.97 2.62 -1.87
C HIS A 65 3.81 1.36 -1.03
N VAL A 66 3.34 0.29 -1.67
CA VAL A 66 3.30 -1.03 -1.06
C VAL A 66 4.53 -1.79 -1.51
N MET A 67 5.32 -2.26 -0.54
CA MET A 67 6.50 -3.08 -0.83
C MET A 67 6.13 -4.55 -0.69
N PHE A 68 6.54 -5.35 -1.68
CA PHE A 68 6.31 -6.79 -1.71
C PHE A 68 7.62 -7.55 -1.72
N TRP A 69 7.65 -8.69 -1.03
CA TRP A 69 8.79 -9.62 -1.04
C TRP A 69 8.32 -10.98 -1.51
N GLY A 70 9.09 -11.62 -2.37
CA GLY A 70 8.84 -12.98 -2.83
C GLY A 70 8.00 -13.11 -4.11
N LEU A 71 7.77 -12.01 -4.82
CA LEU A 71 6.98 -12.05 -6.06
C LEU A 71 7.66 -12.79 -7.21
N ASN A 72 8.99 -12.95 -7.17
CA ASN A 72 9.71 -13.65 -8.21
C ASN A 72 9.33 -15.13 -8.35
N ASN A 73 8.68 -15.69 -7.33
CA ASN A 73 8.15 -17.06 -7.35
C ASN A 73 6.63 -17.12 -7.45
N TYR A 74 6.02 -15.98 -7.79
CA TYR A 74 4.56 -15.85 -7.82
C TYR A 74 4.07 -16.01 -9.27
N ASP A 75 3.26 -17.06 -9.49
CA ASP A 75 2.85 -17.48 -10.84
C ASP A 75 1.46 -16.96 -11.26
N TYR A 76 0.81 -16.17 -10.43
CA TYR A 76 -0.54 -15.70 -10.72
C TYR A 76 -0.51 -14.28 -11.31
N GLU A 77 -1.51 -13.99 -12.14
CA GLU A 77 -1.63 -12.69 -12.80
C GLU A 77 -1.96 -11.57 -11.82
N TYR A 78 -2.76 -11.86 -10.80
CA TYR A 78 -3.17 -10.88 -9.80
C TYR A 78 -2.73 -11.30 -8.41
N LEU A 79 -2.31 -10.32 -7.62
CA LEU A 79 -2.00 -10.50 -6.21
C LEU A 79 -3.14 -9.91 -5.38
N LYS A 80 -3.82 -10.76 -4.61
CA LYS A 80 -4.92 -10.34 -3.76
C LYS A 80 -4.39 -9.90 -2.41
N CYS A 81 -4.74 -8.68 -2.02
CA CYS A 81 -4.37 -8.10 -0.75
C CYS A 81 -5.56 -7.47 -0.06
N ASN A 82 -5.43 -7.22 1.24
CA ASN A 82 -6.42 -6.50 2.01
C ASN A 82 -5.73 -5.41 2.83
N PHE A 83 -6.24 -4.18 2.78
CA PHE A 83 -5.89 -3.18 3.76
C PHE A 83 -6.57 -3.53 5.08
N ILE A 84 -5.82 -3.50 6.16
CA ILE A 84 -6.32 -3.75 7.51
C ILE A 84 -6.88 -2.44 8.05
N VAL A 85 -8.16 -2.45 8.41
CA VAL A 85 -8.88 -1.26 8.88
C VAL A 85 -9.17 -1.42 10.37
N THR A 86 -8.85 -0.39 11.15
CA THR A 86 -9.20 -0.35 12.57
C THR A 86 -10.71 -0.23 12.72
N ASP A 87 -11.31 -1.13 13.49
CA ASP A 87 -12.75 -1.16 13.77
C ASP A 87 -13.63 -1.25 12.52
N GLY A 88 -13.14 -1.89 11.45
CA GLY A 88 -13.89 -2.04 10.22
C GLY A 88 -13.48 -3.28 9.43
N ASP A 89 -14.21 -3.53 8.35
CA ASP A 89 -13.92 -4.65 7.47
C ASP A 89 -12.68 -4.38 6.63
N PRO A 90 -11.88 -5.41 6.31
CA PRO A 90 -10.75 -5.23 5.42
C PRO A 90 -11.18 -4.72 4.04
N ILE A 91 -10.32 -3.93 3.43
CA ILE A 91 -10.56 -3.42 2.07
C ILE A 91 -9.75 -4.28 1.11
N GLU A 92 -10.46 -5.01 0.23
CA GLU A 92 -9.82 -5.89 -0.74
C GLU A 92 -9.26 -5.09 -1.91
N ILE A 93 -8.03 -5.41 -2.29
CA ILE A 93 -7.36 -4.86 -3.47
C ILE A 93 -6.69 -5.99 -4.23
N ASN A 94 -6.68 -5.85 -5.57
CA ASN A 94 -5.99 -6.78 -6.45
C ASN A 94 -4.93 -6.00 -7.23
N PHE A 95 -3.68 -6.40 -7.09
CA PHE A 95 -2.59 -5.83 -7.87
C PHE A 95 -2.35 -6.69 -9.09
N LEU A 96 -2.22 -6.06 -10.25
CA LEU A 96 -1.79 -6.74 -11.47
C LEU A 96 -0.28 -6.97 -11.38
N VAL A 97 0.13 -8.24 -11.45
CA VAL A 97 1.55 -8.59 -11.41
C VAL A 97 2.08 -8.52 -12.82
N GLN A 98 2.99 -7.60 -13.08
CA GLN A 98 3.59 -7.41 -14.39
C GLN A 98 5.04 -7.84 -14.35
N GLU A 99 5.43 -8.59 -15.37
CA GLU A 99 6.84 -8.90 -15.56
C GLU A 99 7.58 -7.65 -16.01
N ARG A 100 8.77 -7.46 -15.48
CA ARG A 100 9.67 -6.45 -15.99
C ARG A 100 10.35 -7.01 -17.24
N GLY A 101 10.05 -6.41 -18.36
CA GLY A 101 10.67 -6.76 -19.62
C GLY A 101 12.16 -6.42 -19.66
#